data_e325aff1b1d1d5f2fbba3873d50581bf
#
_entry.id   e325aff1b1d1d5f2fbba3873d50581bf
#
_cell.length_a   1.000
_cell.length_b   1.000
_cell.length_c   1.000
_cell.angle_alpha   90.00
_cell.angle_beta   90.00
_cell.angle_gamma   90.00
#
_symmetry.space_group_name_H-M   'P 1'
#
loop_
_entity.id
_entity.type
_entity.pdbx_description
1 polymer ?
#
loop_
_entity_poly.entity_id
_entity_poly.type
_entity_poly.pdbx_seq_one_letter_code
_entity_poly.pdbx_strand_id
1 'polypeptide(L)'
;MRSGIISIIVFFLVIISFSCREKGGKNINQGEIHYTIEYTGNLGGVPKEVLPQNLIVYFKKDKLLFEMVSSFGNSGIINLTNPDEGIFDTYFSLFTIKYFYAAEEGELFPGFEGMEGMELKKTLQTTQICGFNCKNAQVTFPSDRSRAMSVWYTNEINVKNSNISTPFKAIDGVLMDFFFYLGTTEVHFTAENVYDKDIDDVTFTRRDDFKRVSREEINKFINKMISL
;
A
#
# COMPACT_ATOMS: atom_id res chain seq x y z
N MET A 1 -27.48 -69.57 21.01
CA MET A 1 -27.59 -68.33 21.80
C MET A 1 -26.22 -67.68 21.91
N ARG A 2 -25.90 -66.72 21.13
CA ARG A 2 -24.78 -65.81 21.35
C ARG A 2 -25.13 -64.45 20.70
N SER A 3 -25.42 -63.50 21.56
CA SER A 3 -25.71 -62.10 21.23
C SER A 3 -24.44 -61.40 20.79
N GLY A 4 -24.41 -60.91 19.57
CA GLY A 4 -23.31 -60.04 19.06
C GLY A 4 -23.67 -58.59 19.21
N ILE A 5 -22.96 -57.90 20.08
CA ILE A 5 -23.07 -56.44 20.29
C ILE A 5 -22.33 -55.75 19.14
N ILE A 6 -23.06 -55.06 18.28
CA ILE A 6 -22.50 -54.21 17.24
C ILE A 6 -22.20 -52.87 17.89
N SER A 7 -20.88 -52.59 18.07
CA SER A 7 -20.39 -51.30 18.56
C SER A 7 -20.35 -50.32 17.41
N ILE A 8 -21.29 -49.38 17.38
CA ILE A 8 -21.30 -48.26 16.39
C ILE A 8 -20.34 -47.20 16.93
N ILE A 9 -19.15 -47.13 16.33
CA ILE A 9 -18.22 -46.02 16.54
C ILE A 9 -18.72 -44.86 15.70
N VAL A 10 -19.37 -43.90 16.35
CA VAL A 10 -19.70 -42.60 15.71
C VAL A 10 -18.43 -41.77 15.68
N PHE A 11 -17.84 -41.69 14.51
CA PHE A 11 -16.70 -40.80 14.24
C PHE A 11 -17.23 -39.36 14.14
N PHE A 12 -17.13 -38.62 15.24
CA PHE A 12 -17.47 -37.22 15.29
C PHE A 12 -16.39 -36.43 14.52
N LEU A 13 -16.64 -36.18 13.23
CA LEU A 13 -15.80 -35.32 12.40
C LEU A 13 -16.03 -33.88 12.87
N VAL A 14 -15.18 -33.40 13.77
CA VAL A 14 -15.16 -31.98 14.14
C VAL A 14 -14.59 -31.22 12.93
N ILE A 15 -15.48 -30.74 12.10
CA ILE A 15 -15.16 -29.74 11.08
C ILE A 15 -14.89 -28.46 11.85
N ILE A 16 -13.60 -28.18 12.12
CA ILE A 16 -13.17 -26.86 12.53
C ILE A 16 -13.32 -25.99 11.31
N SER A 17 -14.52 -25.45 11.11
CA SER A 17 -14.73 -24.31 10.24
C SER A 17 -13.92 -23.17 10.83
N PHE A 18 -12.74 -22.93 10.25
CA PHE A 18 -12.11 -21.62 10.31
C PHE A 18 -13.14 -20.66 9.73
N SER A 19 -13.97 -20.11 10.58
CA SER A 19 -14.81 -18.98 10.26
C SER A 19 -13.85 -17.82 10.02
N CYS A 20 -13.39 -17.70 8.78
CA CYS A 20 -12.98 -16.42 8.25
C CYS A 20 -14.19 -15.50 8.51
N ARG A 21 -14.06 -14.63 9.48
CA ARG A 21 -15.10 -13.67 9.82
C ARG A 21 -15.18 -12.72 8.64
N GLU A 22 -16.03 -13.07 7.66
CA GLU A 22 -16.46 -12.18 6.59
C GLU A 22 -17.02 -10.91 7.22
N LYS A 23 -16.17 -9.96 7.52
CA LYS A 23 -16.58 -8.56 7.59
C LYS A 23 -16.66 -8.07 6.14
N GLY A 24 -17.72 -8.47 5.46
CA GLY A 24 -18.05 -7.95 4.13
C GLY A 24 -18.00 -6.44 4.16
N GLY A 25 -17.14 -5.88 3.34
CA GLY A 25 -16.85 -4.48 3.24
C GLY A 25 -18.11 -3.64 3.06
N LYS A 26 -18.47 -2.89 4.07
CA LYS A 26 -19.54 -1.92 4.01
C LYS A 26 -18.99 -0.58 4.42
N ASN A 27 -18.58 0.22 3.43
CA ASN A 27 -18.29 1.65 3.58
C ASN A 27 -17.42 1.98 4.80
N ILE A 28 -16.28 1.29 4.93
CA ILE A 28 -15.28 1.64 5.94
C ILE A 28 -14.71 3.01 5.56
N ASN A 29 -14.77 3.97 6.48
CA ASN A 29 -14.31 5.33 6.25
C ASN A 29 -13.10 5.73 7.11
N GLN A 30 -12.63 4.81 7.95
CA GLN A 30 -11.39 4.92 8.72
C GLN A 30 -10.86 3.54 9.07
N GLY A 31 -9.56 3.43 9.25
CA GLY A 31 -8.90 2.18 9.58
C GLY A 31 -7.46 2.11 9.09
N GLU A 32 -6.96 0.90 8.99
CA GLU A 32 -5.63 0.64 8.40
C GLU A 32 -5.65 -0.55 7.47
N ILE A 33 -4.77 -0.50 6.47
CA ILE A 33 -4.53 -1.58 5.51
C ILE A 33 -3.06 -1.97 5.62
N HIS A 34 -2.81 -3.26 5.81
CA HIS A 34 -1.47 -3.82 5.84
C HIS A 34 -1.17 -4.49 4.52
N TYR A 35 -0.03 -4.15 3.93
CA TYR A 35 0.45 -4.73 2.67
C TYR A 35 1.79 -5.40 2.89
N THR A 36 2.01 -6.52 2.22
CA THR A 36 3.33 -7.06 1.98
C THR A 36 4.00 -6.31 0.83
N ILE A 37 5.34 -6.27 0.88
CA ILE A 37 6.17 -5.66 -0.16
C ILE A 37 7.05 -6.73 -0.80
N GLU A 38 7.01 -6.81 -2.13
CA GLU A 38 7.92 -7.63 -2.92
C GLU A 38 8.78 -6.73 -3.82
N TYR A 39 10.10 -6.89 -3.74
CA TYR A 39 11.06 -6.18 -4.57
C TYR A 39 11.53 -7.07 -5.71
N THR A 40 11.38 -6.60 -6.94
CA THR A 40 11.80 -7.29 -8.15
C THR A 40 12.79 -6.44 -8.95
N GLY A 41 13.91 -7.04 -9.37
CA GLY A 41 14.94 -6.33 -10.11
C GLY A 41 16.24 -6.16 -9.34
N ASN A 42 17.06 -5.20 -9.77
CA ASN A 42 18.36 -4.95 -9.17
C ASN A 42 18.24 -3.99 -7.98
N LEU A 43 18.58 -4.48 -6.81
CA LEU A 43 18.59 -3.70 -5.56
C LEU A 43 19.94 -3.00 -5.27
N GLY A 44 20.83 -2.91 -6.27
CA GLY A 44 22.13 -2.25 -6.08
C GLY A 44 23.04 -2.92 -5.05
N GLY A 45 22.78 -4.20 -4.72
CA GLY A 45 23.52 -4.92 -3.68
C GLY A 45 22.98 -4.72 -2.26
N VAL A 46 21.90 -3.96 -2.08
CA VAL A 46 21.22 -3.80 -0.78
C VAL A 46 20.52 -5.10 -0.40
N PRO A 47 20.82 -5.69 0.77
CA PRO A 47 20.10 -6.88 1.25
C PRO A 47 18.61 -6.57 1.42
N LYS A 48 17.74 -7.48 0.96
CA LYS A 48 16.27 -7.28 1.07
C LYS A 48 15.82 -7.08 2.51
N GLU A 49 16.52 -7.67 3.47
CA GLU A 49 16.21 -7.65 4.90
C GLU A 49 16.36 -6.24 5.53
N VAL A 50 17.14 -5.36 4.91
CA VAL A 50 17.28 -3.96 5.40
C VAL A 50 16.27 -3.01 4.78
N LEU A 51 15.59 -3.45 3.72
CA LEU A 51 14.49 -2.68 3.12
C LEU A 51 13.19 -2.86 3.89
N PRO A 52 12.25 -1.93 3.80
CA PRO A 52 10.91 -2.11 4.32
C PRO A 52 10.26 -3.39 3.77
N GLN A 53 9.68 -4.21 4.64
CA GLN A 53 9.00 -5.44 4.23
C GLN A 53 7.47 -5.27 4.21
N ASN A 54 6.98 -4.21 4.85
CA ASN A 54 5.57 -3.92 4.99
C ASN A 54 5.29 -2.45 4.68
N LEU A 55 4.11 -2.22 4.12
CA LEU A 55 3.51 -0.90 4.03
C LEU A 55 2.25 -0.93 4.90
N ILE A 56 2.08 0.06 5.75
CA ILE A 56 0.82 0.30 6.46
C ILE A 56 0.21 1.59 5.92
N VAL A 57 -1.05 1.53 5.52
CA VAL A 57 -1.82 2.70 5.10
C VAL A 57 -2.88 2.97 6.14
N TYR A 58 -2.75 4.08 6.87
CA TYR A 58 -3.80 4.60 7.74
C TYR A 58 -4.70 5.53 6.95
N PHE A 59 -5.99 5.43 7.18
CA PHE A 59 -6.97 6.28 6.49
C PHE A 59 -8.11 6.72 7.41
N LYS A 60 -8.59 7.94 7.19
CA LYS A 60 -9.76 8.49 7.86
C LYS A 60 -10.41 9.54 6.96
N LYS A 61 -11.56 9.20 6.35
CA LYS A 61 -12.25 10.03 5.35
C LYS A 61 -11.37 10.27 4.11
N ASP A 62 -10.80 11.48 3.98
CA ASP A 62 -9.90 11.91 2.90
C ASP A 62 -8.44 12.06 3.35
N LYS A 63 -8.13 11.72 4.61
CA LYS A 63 -6.78 11.72 5.16
C LYS A 63 -6.13 10.37 4.96
N LEU A 64 -4.86 10.37 4.58
CA LEU A 64 -4.06 9.17 4.31
C LEU A 64 -2.65 9.32 4.85
N LEU A 65 -2.14 8.25 5.44
CA LEU A 65 -0.73 8.11 5.78
C LEU A 65 -0.24 6.76 5.24
N PHE A 66 0.64 6.79 4.25
CA PHE A 66 1.37 5.62 3.75
C PHE A 66 2.69 5.52 4.49
N GLU A 67 2.88 4.47 5.27
CA GLU A 67 4.07 4.28 6.08
C GLU A 67 4.82 3.01 5.65
N MET A 68 5.88 3.22 4.87
CA MET A 68 6.79 2.18 4.40
C MET A 68 8.12 2.32 5.15
N VAL A 69 8.25 1.65 6.30
CA VAL A 69 9.38 1.78 7.20
C VAL A 69 10.00 0.41 7.47
N SER A 70 11.33 0.36 7.53
CA SER A 70 12.06 -0.87 7.86
C SER A 70 11.70 -1.38 9.25
N SER A 71 11.89 -2.68 9.49
CA SER A 71 11.62 -3.33 10.78
C SER A 71 12.36 -2.69 11.96
N PHE A 72 13.49 -2.02 11.69
CA PHE A 72 14.26 -1.29 12.71
C PHE A 72 13.74 0.13 12.94
N GLY A 73 12.75 0.61 12.16
CA GLY A 73 12.16 1.94 12.28
C GLY A 73 13.09 3.12 11.95
N ASN A 74 14.28 2.85 11.41
CA ASN A 74 15.31 3.86 11.19
C ASN A 74 15.52 4.22 9.71
N SER A 75 14.79 3.60 8.81
CA SER A 75 14.80 3.92 7.38
C SER A 75 13.43 3.72 6.78
N GLY A 76 13.04 4.59 5.85
CA GLY A 76 11.77 4.46 5.17
C GLY A 76 11.30 5.74 4.49
N ILE A 77 10.15 5.59 3.84
CA ILE A 77 9.42 6.66 3.17
C ILE A 77 8.01 6.69 3.74
N ILE A 78 7.54 7.90 4.05
CA ILE A 78 6.19 8.15 4.53
C ILE A 78 5.56 9.22 3.66
N ASN A 79 4.36 8.96 3.14
CA ASN A 79 3.57 9.96 2.44
C ASN A 79 2.33 10.28 3.27
N LEU A 80 2.17 11.55 3.61
CA LEU A 80 1.07 12.07 4.40
C LEU A 80 0.20 13.00 3.55
N THR A 81 -1.08 12.71 3.53
CA THR A 81 -2.12 13.54 2.91
C THR A 81 -3.15 13.92 3.96
N ASN A 82 -3.30 15.21 4.20
CA ASN A 82 -4.38 15.79 5.01
C ASN A 82 -4.88 17.07 4.31
N PRO A 83 -5.90 16.95 3.45
CA PRO A 83 -6.41 18.08 2.69
C PRO A 83 -6.99 19.20 3.55
N ASP A 84 -7.57 18.85 4.71
CA ASP A 84 -8.16 19.84 5.65
C ASP A 84 -7.10 20.84 6.16
N GLU A 85 -5.84 20.42 6.27
CA GLU A 85 -4.70 21.23 6.73
C GLU A 85 -3.75 21.61 5.59
N GLY A 86 -4.06 21.24 4.34
CA GLY A 86 -3.19 21.50 3.19
C GLY A 86 -1.85 20.77 3.28
N ILE A 87 -1.84 19.55 3.86
CA ILE A 87 -0.63 18.75 4.03
C ILE A 87 -0.58 17.69 2.95
N PHE A 88 0.50 17.72 2.15
CA PHE A 88 0.85 16.72 1.12
C PHE A 88 2.36 16.47 1.21
N ASP A 89 2.78 15.83 2.29
CA ASP A 89 4.18 15.72 2.65
C ASP A 89 4.75 14.34 2.31
N THR A 90 5.98 14.31 1.80
CA THR A 90 6.82 13.11 1.73
C THR A 90 7.94 13.21 2.73
N TYR A 91 8.03 12.25 3.64
CA TYR A 91 9.10 12.11 4.61
C TYR A 91 10.04 10.99 4.19
N PHE A 92 11.32 11.24 4.34
CA PHE A 92 12.39 10.27 4.14
C PHE A 92 13.24 10.17 5.39
N SER A 93 13.50 8.95 5.85
CA SER A 93 14.43 8.68 6.94
C SER A 93 15.46 7.63 6.54
N LEU A 94 16.71 7.85 6.93
CA LEU A 94 17.79 6.89 6.79
C LEU A 94 18.76 7.11 7.95
N PHE A 95 18.76 6.23 8.94
CA PHE A 95 19.49 6.35 10.22
C PHE A 95 19.18 7.66 10.93
N THR A 96 20.14 8.57 10.98
CA THR A 96 20.00 9.90 11.61
C THR A 96 19.49 10.99 10.68
N ILE A 97 19.41 10.68 9.38
CA ILE A 97 18.91 11.60 8.35
C ILE A 97 17.39 11.57 8.37
N LYS A 98 16.77 12.75 8.56
CA LYS A 98 15.33 12.94 8.54
C LYS A 98 14.98 14.16 7.72
N TYR A 99 14.43 13.96 6.54
CA TYR A 99 14.05 15.02 5.62
C TYR A 99 12.59 14.90 5.21
N PHE A 100 11.96 16.05 4.92
CA PHE A 100 10.65 16.05 4.30
C PHE A 100 10.55 17.10 3.19
N TYR A 101 9.71 16.80 2.24
CA TYR A 101 9.26 17.70 1.18
C TYR A 101 7.76 17.92 1.33
N ALA A 102 7.35 19.19 1.36
CA ALA A 102 5.94 19.59 1.34
C ALA A 102 5.55 19.88 -0.10
N ALA A 103 4.75 18.99 -0.68
CA ALA A 103 4.19 19.14 -2.03
C ALA A 103 2.94 20.00 -2.00
N GLU A 104 2.49 20.43 -3.19
CA GLU A 104 1.18 21.02 -3.39
C GLU A 104 0.12 19.92 -3.61
N GLU A 105 -1.15 20.28 -3.45
CA GLU A 105 -2.26 19.36 -3.70
C GLU A 105 -2.24 18.84 -5.14
N GLY A 106 -2.27 17.51 -5.29
CA GLY A 106 -2.25 16.85 -6.59
C GLY A 106 -0.88 16.82 -7.28
N GLU A 107 0.15 17.38 -6.65
CA GLU A 107 1.53 17.18 -7.06
C GLU A 107 1.93 15.72 -6.79
N LEU A 108 2.62 15.10 -7.77
CA LEU A 108 3.12 13.74 -7.63
C LEU A 108 4.15 13.67 -6.50
N PHE A 109 3.97 12.75 -5.56
CA PHE A 109 4.95 12.55 -4.50
C PHE A 109 6.34 12.18 -5.05
N PRO A 110 7.42 12.65 -4.40
CA PRO A 110 8.78 12.23 -4.72
C PRO A 110 8.96 10.71 -4.71
N GLY A 111 9.78 10.20 -5.63
CA GLY A 111 10.06 8.76 -5.77
C GLY A 111 9.22 8.06 -6.83
N PHE A 112 8.19 8.69 -7.36
CA PHE A 112 7.32 8.09 -8.39
C PHE A 112 7.73 8.43 -9.83
N GLU A 113 8.87 9.07 -10.04
CA GLU A 113 9.35 9.47 -11.38
C GLU A 113 9.52 8.24 -12.31
N GLY A 114 9.82 7.07 -11.76
CA GLY A 114 9.88 5.81 -12.54
C GLY A 114 8.56 5.38 -13.18
N MET A 115 7.44 6.00 -12.77
CA MET A 115 6.11 5.75 -13.33
C MET A 115 5.71 6.75 -14.43
N GLU A 116 6.61 7.66 -14.80
CA GLU A 116 6.32 8.66 -15.83
C GLU A 116 5.95 8.02 -17.17
N GLY A 117 4.94 8.57 -17.82
CA GLY A 117 4.46 8.08 -19.12
C GLY A 117 3.62 6.81 -19.06
N MET A 118 3.29 6.28 -17.88
CA MET A 118 2.39 5.13 -17.80
C MET A 118 1.01 5.44 -18.41
N GLU A 119 0.48 4.46 -19.14
CA GLU A 119 -0.90 4.45 -19.63
C GLU A 119 -1.74 3.51 -18.79
N LEU A 120 -2.92 3.97 -18.32
CA LEU A 120 -3.82 3.20 -17.46
C LEU A 120 -5.13 2.93 -18.18
N LYS A 121 -5.54 1.66 -18.23
CA LYS A 121 -6.81 1.22 -18.84
C LYS A 121 -7.62 0.38 -17.85
N LYS A 122 -8.77 0.89 -17.41
CA LYS A 122 -9.71 0.11 -16.59
C LYS A 122 -10.29 -1.05 -17.41
N THR A 123 -10.41 -2.23 -16.78
CA THR A 123 -10.97 -3.45 -17.40
C THR A 123 -12.27 -3.85 -16.72
N LEU A 124 -12.91 -4.91 -17.24
CA LEU A 124 -14.11 -5.48 -16.61
C LEU A 124 -13.80 -6.63 -15.64
N GLN A 125 -12.51 -6.93 -15.42
CA GLN A 125 -12.12 -7.99 -14.51
C GLN A 125 -12.38 -7.58 -13.06
N THR A 126 -12.79 -8.55 -12.27
CA THR A 126 -13.02 -8.38 -10.83
C THR A 126 -12.41 -9.54 -10.07
N THR A 127 -12.02 -9.30 -8.82
CA THR A 127 -11.54 -10.32 -7.88
C THR A 127 -11.93 -9.91 -6.46
N GLN A 128 -11.63 -10.76 -5.48
CA GLN A 128 -11.75 -10.41 -4.07
C GLN A 128 -10.36 -10.39 -3.42
N ILE A 129 -10.06 -9.30 -2.70
CA ILE A 129 -8.85 -9.16 -1.89
C ILE A 129 -9.27 -8.70 -0.50
N CYS A 130 -8.86 -9.38 0.54
CA CYS A 130 -9.24 -9.10 1.94
C CYS A 130 -10.76 -9.03 2.16
N GLY A 131 -11.56 -9.77 1.36
CA GLY A 131 -13.04 -9.76 1.44
C GLY A 131 -13.70 -8.56 0.74
N PHE A 132 -12.95 -7.69 0.06
CA PHE A 132 -13.46 -6.57 -0.73
C PHE A 132 -13.55 -6.93 -2.21
N ASN A 133 -14.62 -6.49 -2.88
CA ASN A 133 -14.72 -6.62 -4.32
C ASN A 133 -13.79 -5.60 -5.00
N CYS A 134 -12.81 -6.10 -5.74
CA CYS A 134 -11.82 -5.30 -6.42
C CYS A 134 -12.05 -5.30 -7.92
N LYS A 135 -11.82 -4.15 -8.54
CA LYS A 135 -11.83 -3.90 -9.98
C LYS A 135 -10.40 -3.86 -10.48
N ASN A 136 -10.19 -4.20 -11.73
CA ASN A 136 -8.88 -4.23 -12.36
C ASN A 136 -8.65 -3.00 -13.24
N ALA A 137 -7.41 -2.53 -13.23
CA ALA A 137 -6.86 -1.67 -14.26
C ALA A 137 -5.52 -2.26 -14.75
N GLN A 138 -5.26 -2.14 -16.03
CA GLN A 138 -3.99 -2.49 -16.64
C GLN A 138 -3.14 -1.25 -16.81
N VAL A 139 -1.86 -1.37 -16.48
CA VAL A 139 -0.83 -0.36 -16.66
C VAL A 139 0.13 -0.85 -17.74
N THR A 140 0.40 0.01 -18.71
CA THR A 140 1.42 -0.21 -19.74
C THR A 140 2.32 1.00 -19.85
N PHE A 141 3.54 0.80 -20.34
CA PHE A 141 4.48 1.88 -20.60
C PHE A 141 4.73 1.97 -22.10
N PRO A 142 4.86 3.21 -22.68
CA PRO A 142 5.14 3.38 -24.11
C PRO A 142 6.42 2.67 -24.55
N SER A 143 7.41 2.57 -23.65
CA SER A 143 8.69 1.88 -23.87
C SER A 143 8.56 0.36 -23.95
N ASP A 144 7.55 -0.23 -23.32
CA ASP A 144 7.28 -1.67 -23.34
C ASP A 144 5.76 -1.94 -23.28
N ARG A 145 5.10 -1.76 -24.41
CA ARG A 145 3.65 -2.00 -24.53
C ARG A 145 3.26 -3.49 -24.52
N SER A 146 4.24 -4.37 -24.64
CA SER A 146 4.00 -5.83 -24.57
C SER A 146 3.78 -6.30 -23.13
N ARG A 147 4.28 -5.57 -22.14
CA ARG A 147 4.15 -5.86 -20.71
C ARG A 147 3.01 -5.04 -20.12
N ALA A 148 1.85 -5.67 -19.96
CA ALA A 148 0.74 -5.11 -19.21
C ALA A 148 0.77 -5.63 -17.78
N MET A 149 0.74 -4.73 -16.82
CA MET A 149 0.74 -5.04 -15.39
C MET A 149 -0.63 -4.74 -14.80
N SER A 150 -1.11 -5.60 -13.92
CA SER A 150 -2.43 -5.45 -13.28
C SER A 150 -2.31 -4.63 -12.01
N VAL A 151 -3.33 -3.79 -11.79
CA VAL A 151 -3.58 -3.08 -10.54
C VAL A 151 -5.00 -3.36 -10.11
N TRP A 152 -5.20 -3.70 -8.85
CA TRP A 152 -6.51 -3.98 -8.28
C TRP A 152 -6.88 -2.94 -7.25
N TYR A 153 -8.11 -2.44 -7.31
CA TYR A 153 -8.61 -1.40 -6.43
C TYR A 153 -10.07 -1.64 -6.03
N THR A 154 -10.46 -1.11 -4.87
CA THR A 154 -11.82 -1.23 -4.37
C THR A 154 -12.46 0.14 -4.12
N ASN A 155 -13.77 0.24 -4.36
CA ASN A 155 -14.59 1.38 -3.96
C ASN A 155 -15.36 1.12 -2.67
N GLU A 156 -15.16 -0.04 -2.03
CA GLU A 156 -15.86 -0.42 -0.78
C GLU A 156 -15.19 0.17 0.47
N ILE A 157 -13.98 0.73 0.31
CA ILE A 157 -13.31 1.56 1.31
C ILE A 157 -13.52 3.02 0.91
N ASN A 158 -14.21 3.78 1.75
CA ASN A 158 -14.65 5.13 1.41
C ASN A 158 -13.58 6.17 1.78
N VAL A 159 -12.57 6.29 0.93
CA VAL A 159 -11.53 7.33 1.00
C VAL A 159 -11.58 8.15 -0.27
N LYS A 160 -11.87 9.46 -0.13
CA LYS A 160 -11.91 10.36 -1.28
C LYS A 160 -10.49 10.66 -1.76
N ASN A 161 -10.33 10.75 -3.09
CA ASN A 161 -9.07 11.15 -3.71
C ASN A 161 -7.85 10.36 -3.21
N SER A 162 -8.05 9.07 -2.88
CA SER A 162 -7.00 8.21 -2.28
C SER A 162 -5.68 8.18 -3.04
N ASN A 163 -5.70 8.52 -4.33
CA ASN A 163 -4.54 8.45 -5.21
C ASN A 163 -4.10 9.82 -5.78
N ILE A 164 -4.57 10.94 -5.20
CA ILE A 164 -4.41 12.27 -5.79
C ILE A 164 -2.94 12.65 -6.09
N SER A 165 -2.02 12.26 -5.24
CA SER A 165 -0.58 12.54 -5.36
C SER A 165 0.22 11.31 -5.77
N THR A 166 -0.42 10.29 -6.36
CA THR A 166 0.21 9.07 -6.86
C THR A 166 0.09 8.97 -8.38
N PRO A 167 0.86 8.09 -9.04
CA PRO A 167 0.70 7.82 -10.48
C PRO A 167 -0.70 7.32 -10.85
N PHE A 168 -1.44 6.78 -9.88
CA PHE A 168 -2.76 6.19 -10.06
C PHE A 168 -3.92 7.18 -9.84
N LYS A 169 -3.70 8.49 -9.95
CA LYS A 169 -4.74 9.52 -9.74
C LYS A 169 -6.01 9.36 -10.58
N ALA A 170 -5.95 8.59 -11.69
CA ALA A 170 -7.13 8.26 -12.51
C ALA A 170 -7.97 7.10 -11.95
N ILE A 171 -7.50 6.43 -10.89
CA ILE A 171 -8.23 5.40 -10.17
C ILE A 171 -9.00 6.05 -9.02
N ASP A 172 -10.33 5.99 -9.09
CA ASP A 172 -11.21 6.35 -8.00
C ASP A 172 -11.48 5.11 -7.14
N GLY A 173 -10.70 4.96 -6.07
CA GLY A 173 -10.75 3.82 -5.16
C GLY A 173 -9.41 3.49 -4.53
N VAL A 174 -9.45 2.73 -3.45
CA VAL A 174 -8.26 2.33 -2.70
C VAL A 174 -7.55 1.18 -3.41
N LEU A 175 -6.26 1.31 -3.63
CA LEU A 175 -5.42 0.29 -4.24
C LEU A 175 -5.25 -0.89 -3.28
N MET A 176 -5.48 -2.12 -3.76
CA MET A 176 -5.39 -3.34 -2.96
C MET A 176 -4.23 -4.25 -3.40
N ASP A 177 -3.86 -4.17 -4.67
CA ASP A 177 -2.71 -4.86 -5.25
C ASP A 177 -2.18 -3.96 -6.37
N PHE A 178 -0.95 -3.49 -6.23
CA PHE A 178 -0.38 -2.48 -7.11
C PHE A 178 1.15 -2.46 -7.03
N PHE A 179 1.78 -1.67 -7.88
CA PHE A 179 3.23 -1.57 -7.94
C PHE A 179 3.67 -0.14 -8.21
N PHE A 180 4.95 0.15 -7.91
CA PHE A 180 5.65 1.30 -8.51
C PHE A 180 7.06 0.89 -8.92
N TYR A 181 7.67 1.76 -9.72
CA TYR A 181 9.09 1.73 -9.97
C TYR A 181 9.77 2.79 -9.09
N LEU A 182 10.70 2.35 -8.25
CA LEU A 182 11.65 3.19 -7.56
C LEU A 182 12.98 3.07 -8.31
N GLY A 183 13.30 4.06 -9.15
CA GLY A 183 14.38 3.94 -10.13
C GLY A 183 14.11 2.80 -11.11
N THR A 184 14.95 1.76 -11.11
CA THR A 184 14.79 0.55 -11.94
C THR A 184 14.19 -0.63 -11.19
N THR A 185 13.97 -0.50 -9.88
CA THR A 185 13.42 -1.55 -9.03
C THR A 185 11.90 -1.49 -9.03
N GLU A 186 11.26 -2.59 -9.39
CA GLU A 186 9.82 -2.75 -9.23
C GLU A 186 9.53 -3.14 -7.79
N VAL A 187 8.64 -2.40 -7.17
CA VAL A 187 8.15 -2.65 -5.80
C VAL A 187 6.67 -2.95 -5.89
N HIS A 188 6.29 -4.17 -5.54
CA HIS A 188 4.92 -4.67 -5.59
C HIS A 188 4.32 -4.71 -4.18
N PHE A 189 3.06 -4.30 -4.07
CA PHE A 189 2.31 -4.21 -2.82
C PHE A 189 1.03 -5.02 -2.93
N THR A 190 0.81 -5.94 -2.00
CA THR A 190 -0.40 -6.75 -1.93
C THR A 190 -1.03 -6.60 -0.55
N ALA A 191 -2.29 -6.15 -0.50
CA ALA A 191 -3.03 -6.03 0.75
C ALA A 191 -3.28 -7.41 1.36
N GLU A 192 -2.91 -7.59 2.62
CA GLU A 192 -3.13 -8.82 3.38
C GLU A 192 -4.24 -8.68 4.41
N ASN A 193 -4.36 -7.51 5.02
CA ASN A 193 -5.35 -7.26 6.05
C ASN A 193 -5.91 -5.84 5.95
N VAL A 194 -7.20 -5.71 6.21
CA VAL A 194 -7.90 -4.44 6.38
C VAL A 194 -8.57 -4.44 7.74
N TYR A 195 -8.28 -3.44 8.55
CA TYR A 195 -8.82 -3.29 9.88
C TYR A 195 -9.71 -2.04 9.95
N ASP A 196 -10.99 -2.25 10.21
CA ASP A 196 -11.94 -1.19 10.57
C ASP A 196 -11.72 -0.85 12.04
N LYS A 197 -11.04 0.27 12.29
CA LYS A 197 -10.72 0.73 13.64
C LYS A 197 -10.65 2.26 13.69
N ASP A 198 -10.83 2.82 14.86
CA ASP A 198 -10.66 4.25 15.06
C ASP A 198 -9.19 4.66 14.92
N ILE A 199 -8.96 5.74 14.15
CA ILE A 199 -7.63 6.32 13.94
C ILE A 199 -7.64 7.72 14.54
N ASP A 200 -6.66 7.97 15.43
CA ASP A 200 -6.48 9.28 16.03
C ASP A 200 -6.08 10.31 14.97
N ASP A 201 -6.65 11.52 15.03
CA ASP A 201 -6.35 12.59 14.09
C ASP A 201 -4.88 13.05 14.16
N VAL A 202 -4.21 12.84 15.28
CA VAL A 202 -2.76 13.11 15.43
C VAL A 202 -1.90 12.31 14.42
N THR A 203 -2.40 11.16 13.96
CA THR A 203 -1.77 10.33 12.92
C THR A 203 -1.54 11.12 11.62
N PHE A 204 -2.39 12.10 11.34
CA PHE A 204 -2.38 12.87 10.11
C PHE A 204 -1.82 14.29 10.28
N THR A 205 -1.06 14.52 11.32
CA THR A 205 -0.38 15.80 11.56
C THR A 205 1.05 15.81 11.04
N ARG A 206 1.56 17.00 10.71
CA ARG A 206 2.95 17.17 10.27
C ARG A 206 3.92 16.75 11.36
N ARG A 207 5.02 16.12 10.96
CA ARG A 207 6.09 15.66 11.86
C ARG A 207 7.12 16.75 12.05
N ASP A 208 7.38 17.15 13.29
CA ASP A 208 8.25 18.29 13.63
C ASP A 208 9.75 17.96 13.64
N ASP A 209 10.09 16.67 13.71
CA ASP A 209 11.48 16.20 13.82
C ASP A 209 12.18 15.97 12.47
N PHE A 210 11.56 16.42 11.36
CA PHE A 210 12.08 16.33 10.01
C PHE A 210 12.49 17.72 9.48
N LYS A 211 13.64 17.78 8.81
CA LYS A 211 14.12 19.00 8.15
C LYS A 211 13.51 19.12 6.76
N ARG A 212 12.90 20.27 6.46
CA ARG A 212 12.38 20.58 5.13
C ARG A 212 13.51 20.71 4.11
N VAL A 213 13.33 20.09 2.94
CA VAL A 213 14.25 20.11 1.80
C VAL A 213 13.51 20.37 0.50
N SER A 214 14.25 20.60 -0.59
CA SER A 214 13.68 20.70 -1.94
C SER A 214 13.26 19.34 -2.50
N ARG A 215 12.40 19.35 -3.54
CA ARG A 215 12.01 18.13 -4.26
C ARG A 215 13.24 17.40 -4.84
N GLU A 216 14.18 18.14 -5.40
CA GLU A 216 15.41 17.57 -5.98
C GLU A 216 16.24 16.84 -4.90
N GLU A 217 16.39 17.45 -3.73
CA GLU A 217 17.15 16.84 -2.63
C GLU A 217 16.49 15.55 -2.13
N ILE A 218 15.17 15.56 -1.88
CA ILE A 218 14.50 14.37 -1.37
C ILE A 218 14.50 13.23 -2.41
N ASN A 219 14.31 13.53 -3.70
CA ASN A 219 14.43 12.55 -4.77
C ASN A 219 15.83 11.93 -4.85
N LYS A 220 16.87 12.74 -4.68
CA LYS A 220 18.24 12.25 -4.65
C LYS A 220 18.46 11.25 -3.51
N PHE A 221 17.87 11.49 -2.33
CA PHE A 221 17.98 10.57 -1.19
C PHE A 221 17.17 9.29 -1.40
N ILE A 222 15.93 9.39 -1.93
CA ILE A 222 15.10 8.23 -2.24
C ILE A 222 15.80 7.33 -3.26
N ASN A 223 16.29 7.90 -4.36
CA ASN A 223 16.99 7.15 -5.41
C ASN A 223 18.29 6.51 -4.88
N LYS A 224 19.01 7.20 -4.00
CA LYS A 224 20.22 6.67 -3.39
C LYS A 224 19.95 5.48 -2.46
N MET A 225 18.83 5.48 -1.74
CA MET A 225 18.45 4.36 -0.85
C MET A 225 18.31 3.03 -1.61
N ILE A 226 17.90 3.10 -2.87
CA ILE A 226 17.63 1.91 -3.71
C ILE A 226 18.84 1.54 -4.58
N SER A 227 19.80 2.45 -4.72
CA SER A 227 20.99 2.27 -5.55
C SER A 227 22.29 2.03 -4.74
N LEU A 228 22.19 1.87 -3.40
CA LEU A 228 23.27 1.47 -2.52
C LEU A 228 23.52 -0.02 -2.57
#